data_47b6efdd62cc8c564e66ad6f43c4e7a1
#
_entry.id   47b6efdd62cc8c564e66ad6f43c4e7a1
#
_cell.length_a   1.000
_cell.length_b   1.000
_cell.length_c   1.000
_cell.angle_alpha   90.00
_cell.angle_beta   90.00
_cell.angle_gamma   90.00
#
_symmetry.space_group_name_H-M   'P 1'
#
loop_
_entity.id
_entity.type
_entity.pdbx_description
1 polymer ?
#
loop_
_entity_poly.entity_id
_entity_poly.type
_entity_poly.pdbx_seq_one_letter_code
_entity_poly.pdbx_strand_id
1 'polypeptide(L)'
;MKKQLLTLLLVGLFALPMMAEEEIRLPAPQKSGGMPLLDALNTRKTSRRTTGEAPTLQQLADVLWAANGVTRPDGKRTAPSAMNRQEIEIAVLTRDGLFEWDAEDNELERVTTSVDLSDQLNGASMMLIFTYDDDEQVPAYAQVDCGFVGQNVYLFCASKGWNGVFLGSIDRAKLARALDCKESEVLYGLRIGLR
;
A
#
# COMPACT_ATOMS: atom_id res chain seq x y z
N MET A 1 61.38 -20.51 37.23
CA MET A 1 60.89 -19.44 36.28
C MET A 1 59.87 -20.07 35.37
N LYS A 2 58.56 -19.89 35.65
CA LYS A 2 57.44 -20.41 34.82
C LYS A 2 56.96 -19.28 33.93
N LYS A 3 57.10 -19.43 32.60
CA LYS A 3 56.55 -18.52 31.60
C LYS A 3 55.06 -18.84 31.44
N GLN A 4 54.20 -17.90 31.82
CA GLN A 4 52.78 -17.93 31.48
C GLN A 4 52.57 -17.41 30.07
N LEU A 5 51.99 -18.26 29.22
CA LEU A 5 51.60 -17.93 27.87
C LEU A 5 50.16 -17.37 27.93
N LEU A 6 50.02 -16.08 27.70
CA LEU A 6 48.72 -15.38 27.64
C LEU A 6 48.15 -15.52 26.22
N THR A 7 47.15 -16.40 26.07
CA THR A 7 46.45 -16.57 24.80
C THR A 7 45.35 -15.50 24.69
N LEU A 8 45.56 -14.52 23.80
CA LEU A 8 44.57 -13.50 23.49
C LEU A 8 43.52 -14.11 22.56
N LEU A 9 42.32 -14.30 23.07
CA LEU A 9 41.17 -14.75 22.29
C LEU A 9 40.57 -13.52 21.56
N LEU A 10 40.83 -13.40 20.25
CA LEU A 10 40.27 -12.35 19.40
C LEU A 10 38.82 -12.78 19.07
N VAL A 11 37.83 -12.26 19.78
CA VAL A 11 36.41 -12.43 19.42
C VAL A 11 36.14 -11.47 18.26
N GLY A 12 36.14 -12.01 17.05
CA GLY A 12 35.71 -11.28 15.85
C GLY A 12 34.20 -11.01 15.93
N LEU A 13 33.84 -9.76 16.18
CA LEU A 13 32.46 -9.28 16.08
C LEU A 13 32.10 -9.24 14.57
N PHE A 14 31.49 -10.29 14.07
CA PHE A 14 30.85 -10.26 12.76
C PHE A 14 29.64 -9.33 12.84
N ALA A 15 29.79 -8.09 12.41
CA ALA A 15 28.68 -7.24 12.10
C ALA A 15 27.96 -7.84 10.88
N LEU A 16 26.79 -8.46 11.10
CA LEU A 16 25.87 -8.80 10.02
C LEU A 16 25.52 -7.49 9.31
N PRO A 17 25.57 -7.42 7.97
CA PRO A 17 25.05 -6.26 7.27
C PRO A 17 23.55 -6.17 7.62
N MET A 18 23.16 -5.13 8.33
CA MET A 18 21.78 -4.73 8.47
C MET A 18 21.34 -4.35 7.05
N MET A 19 20.53 -5.22 6.42
CA MET A 19 19.91 -4.89 5.15
C MET A 19 19.07 -3.65 5.45
N ALA A 20 19.48 -2.50 4.92
CA ALA A 20 18.66 -1.30 4.98
C ALA A 20 17.34 -1.62 4.28
N GLU A 21 16.21 -1.45 4.97
CA GLU A 21 14.91 -1.43 4.32
C GLU A 21 14.99 -0.41 3.20
N GLU A 22 14.63 -0.84 1.98
CA GLU A 22 14.74 0.03 0.81
C GLU A 22 13.52 0.95 0.81
N GLU A 23 13.69 2.13 1.44
CA GLU A 23 12.68 3.19 1.43
C GLU A 23 12.71 3.92 0.08
N ILE A 24 11.55 4.07 -0.52
CA ILE A 24 11.37 4.79 -1.78
C ILE A 24 10.53 6.04 -1.51
N ARG A 25 11.19 7.21 -1.47
CA ARG A 25 10.49 8.47 -1.37
C ARG A 25 9.71 8.76 -2.65
N LEU A 26 8.39 8.93 -2.53
CA LEU A 26 7.54 9.28 -3.64
C LEU A 26 7.63 10.78 -3.96
N PRO A 27 7.46 11.16 -5.23
CA PRO A 27 7.33 12.58 -5.58
C PRO A 27 6.06 13.19 -4.97
N ALA A 28 6.03 14.52 -4.87
CA ALA A 28 4.84 15.22 -4.39
C ALA A 28 3.63 14.90 -5.30
N PRO A 29 2.48 14.49 -4.73
CA PRO A 29 1.31 14.14 -5.52
C PRO A 29 0.67 15.37 -6.17
N GLN A 30 0.06 15.19 -7.34
CA GLN A 30 -0.72 16.21 -8.03
C GLN A 30 -2.08 16.39 -7.34
N LYS A 31 -2.23 17.47 -6.56
CA LYS A 31 -3.43 17.74 -5.73
C LYS A 31 -4.51 18.55 -6.47
N SER A 32 -4.35 18.81 -7.76
CA SER A 32 -5.28 19.63 -8.55
C SER A 32 -5.36 19.17 -10.01
N GLY A 33 -6.41 19.59 -10.69
CA GLY A 33 -6.67 19.20 -12.09
C GLY A 33 -7.51 17.91 -12.18
N GLY A 34 -7.43 17.25 -13.32
CA GLY A 34 -8.22 16.06 -13.61
C GLY A 34 -9.62 16.34 -14.14
N MET A 35 -10.48 15.32 -14.17
CA MET A 35 -11.86 15.41 -14.61
C MET A 35 -12.74 16.08 -13.54
N PRO A 36 -13.74 16.91 -13.88
CA PRO A 36 -14.70 17.41 -12.92
C PRO A 36 -15.39 16.27 -12.15
N LEU A 37 -15.67 16.46 -10.86
CA LEU A 37 -16.20 15.43 -9.99
C LEU A 37 -17.45 14.74 -10.53
N LEU A 38 -18.42 15.51 -11.05
CA LEU A 38 -19.67 14.94 -11.58
C LEU A 38 -19.41 14.09 -12.82
N ASP A 39 -18.46 14.46 -13.65
CA ASP A 39 -18.06 13.68 -14.83
C ASP A 39 -17.34 12.39 -14.38
N ALA A 40 -16.48 12.45 -13.35
CA ALA A 40 -15.85 11.28 -12.78
C ALA A 40 -16.86 10.31 -12.17
N LEU A 41 -17.87 10.81 -11.45
CA LEU A 41 -18.97 10.00 -10.93
C LEU A 41 -19.77 9.34 -12.05
N ASN A 42 -20.07 10.08 -13.12
CA ASN A 42 -20.84 9.58 -14.27
C ASN A 42 -20.10 8.54 -15.09
N THR A 43 -18.76 8.65 -15.17
CA THR A 43 -17.92 7.75 -15.98
C THR A 43 -17.34 6.58 -15.20
N ARG A 44 -17.29 6.66 -13.85
CA ARG A 44 -16.76 5.62 -12.98
C ARG A 44 -17.46 4.27 -13.24
N LYS A 45 -16.69 3.23 -13.46
CA LYS A 45 -17.18 1.86 -13.62
C LYS A 45 -16.16 0.86 -13.07
N THR A 46 -16.63 -0.29 -12.66
CA THR A 46 -15.76 -1.44 -12.43
C THR A 46 -15.25 -1.99 -13.76
N SER A 47 -13.94 -2.07 -13.92
CA SER A 47 -13.32 -2.66 -15.10
C SER A 47 -12.29 -3.72 -14.66
N ARG A 48 -12.48 -4.95 -15.13
CA ARG A 48 -11.56 -6.07 -14.87
C ARG A 48 -10.39 -6.14 -15.86
N ARG A 49 -10.30 -5.19 -16.79
CA ARG A 49 -9.19 -5.07 -17.75
C ARG A 49 -8.06 -4.26 -17.10
N THR A 50 -7.43 -4.85 -16.09
CA THR A 50 -6.41 -4.17 -15.29
C THR A 50 -4.98 -4.47 -15.74
N THR A 51 -4.78 -5.36 -16.72
CA THR A 51 -3.47 -5.60 -17.31
C THR A 51 -2.90 -4.31 -17.91
N GLY A 52 -1.65 -3.99 -17.60
CA GLY A 52 -1.02 -2.76 -18.06
C GLY A 52 0.47 -2.72 -17.77
N GLU A 53 1.09 -1.58 -18.05
CA GLU A 53 2.49 -1.32 -17.76
C GLU A 53 2.71 -1.10 -16.26
N ALA A 54 3.97 -1.16 -15.82
CA ALA A 54 4.34 -0.81 -14.45
C ALA A 54 4.05 0.69 -14.19
N PRO A 55 3.59 1.05 -12.99
CA PRO A 55 3.36 2.44 -12.64
C PRO A 55 4.68 3.20 -12.48
N THR A 56 4.69 4.48 -12.83
CA THR A 56 5.76 5.39 -12.42
C THR A 56 5.58 5.79 -10.94
N LEU A 57 6.64 6.27 -10.30
CA LEU A 57 6.55 6.79 -8.93
C LEU A 57 5.54 7.94 -8.79
N GLN A 58 5.40 8.79 -9.81
CA GLN A 58 4.40 9.86 -9.81
C GLN A 58 2.97 9.32 -9.85
N GLN A 59 2.73 8.26 -10.62
CA GLN A 59 1.41 7.63 -10.68
C GLN A 59 1.05 6.93 -9.36
N LEU A 60 2.05 6.33 -8.68
CA LEU A 60 1.89 5.79 -7.33
C LEU A 60 1.57 6.91 -6.33
N ALA A 61 2.38 7.97 -6.30
CA ALA A 61 2.14 9.12 -5.42
C ALA A 61 0.73 9.70 -5.60
N ASP A 62 0.31 9.90 -6.84
CA ASP A 62 -0.98 10.50 -7.16
C ASP A 62 -2.16 9.63 -6.71
N VAL A 63 -2.12 8.32 -7.00
CA VAL A 63 -3.23 7.41 -6.64
C VAL A 63 -3.29 7.14 -5.14
N LEU A 64 -2.15 7.01 -4.47
CA LEU A 64 -2.08 6.79 -3.03
C LEU A 64 -2.57 8.01 -2.26
N TRP A 65 -2.14 9.21 -2.68
CA TRP A 65 -2.68 10.43 -2.10
C TRP A 65 -4.19 10.56 -2.33
N ALA A 66 -4.67 10.28 -3.53
CA ALA A 66 -6.11 10.32 -3.81
C ALA A 66 -6.87 9.32 -2.94
N ALA A 67 -6.32 8.12 -2.71
CA ALA A 67 -6.91 7.07 -1.89
C ALA A 67 -7.10 7.51 -0.44
N ASN A 68 -6.01 7.87 0.25
CA ASN A 68 -6.00 8.13 1.69
C ASN A 68 -4.88 9.09 2.13
N GLY A 69 -4.45 10.02 1.27
CA GLY A 69 -3.34 10.92 1.56
C GLY A 69 -3.70 12.07 2.50
N VAL A 70 -2.68 12.62 3.16
CA VAL A 70 -2.82 13.75 4.08
C VAL A 70 -3.18 15.02 3.30
N THR A 71 -4.23 15.72 3.75
CA THR A 71 -4.75 16.94 3.11
C THR A 71 -4.55 18.19 3.92
N ARG A 72 -4.36 18.06 5.24
CA ARG A 72 -4.35 19.18 6.20
C ARG A 72 -3.23 19.01 7.22
N PRO A 73 -2.74 20.12 7.81
CA PRO A 73 -1.67 20.07 8.81
C PRO A 73 -2.02 19.29 10.08
N ASP A 74 -3.30 19.06 10.35
CA ASP A 74 -3.80 18.25 11.46
C ASP A 74 -3.84 16.73 11.15
N GLY A 75 -3.17 16.31 10.06
CA GLY A 75 -3.05 14.91 9.66
C GLY A 75 -4.30 14.29 9.02
N LYS A 76 -5.39 15.07 8.82
CA LYS A 76 -6.60 14.51 8.21
C LYS A 76 -6.41 14.17 6.74
N ARG A 77 -7.11 13.13 6.30
CA ARG A 77 -6.89 12.49 5.01
C ARG A 77 -7.95 12.83 3.98
N THR A 78 -7.74 12.37 2.75
CA THR A 78 -8.71 12.48 1.64
C THR A 78 -9.96 11.67 1.89
N ALA A 79 -9.84 10.49 2.50
CA ALA A 79 -10.97 9.67 2.94
C ALA A 79 -11.38 10.06 4.38
N PRO A 80 -12.68 10.11 4.69
CA PRO A 80 -13.11 10.19 6.08
C PRO A 80 -12.92 8.85 6.78
N SER A 81 -12.79 8.87 8.10
CA SER A 81 -12.83 7.66 8.91
C SER A 81 -13.69 7.86 10.16
N ALA A 82 -14.27 6.79 10.68
CA ALA A 82 -15.07 6.81 11.88
C ALA A 82 -14.26 7.38 13.06
N MET A 83 -14.76 8.43 13.70
CA MET A 83 -14.07 9.12 14.81
C MET A 83 -12.64 9.58 14.48
N ASN A 84 -12.32 9.75 13.20
CA ASN A 84 -10.97 10.09 12.70
C ASN A 84 -9.90 9.09 13.16
N ARG A 85 -10.20 7.80 13.18
CA ARG A 85 -9.26 6.74 13.58
C ARG A 85 -8.15 6.53 12.57
N GLN A 86 -8.47 6.70 11.27
CA GLN A 86 -7.53 6.55 10.15
C GLN A 86 -6.86 5.17 10.09
N GLU A 87 -7.59 4.16 10.53
CA GLU A 87 -7.14 2.79 10.71
C GLU A 87 -6.85 2.03 9.41
N ILE A 88 -7.22 2.60 8.25
CA ILE A 88 -6.96 1.95 6.96
C ILE A 88 -5.54 2.22 6.52
N GLU A 89 -4.77 1.16 6.44
CA GLU A 89 -3.44 1.14 5.85
C GLU A 89 -3.48 0.61 4.42
N ILE A 90 -2.49 0.98 3.62
CA ILE A 90 -2.42 0.61 2.21
C ILE A 90 -1.07 -0.01 1.90
N ALA A 91 -1.07 -1.29 1.54
CA ALA A 91 0.08 -1.89 0.88
C ALA A 91 -0.08 -1.86 -0.64
N VAL A 92 1.02 -1.75 -1.36
CA VAL A 92 1.09 -1.64 -2.82
C VAL A 92 1.83 -2.82 -3.38
N LEU A 93 1.15 -3.63 -4.18
CA LEU A 93 1.75 -4.71 -4.93
C LEU A 93 1.95 -4.29 -6.39
N THR A 94 3.18 -4.37 -6.86
CA THR A 94 3.58 -4.16 -8.26
C THR A 94 4.39 -5.35 -8.77
N ARG A 95 4.88 -5.28 -10.00
CA ARG A 95 5.83 -6.28 -10.52
C ARG A 95 7.20 -6.20 -9.86
N ASP A 96 7.53 -5.03 -9.28
CA ASP A 96 8.82 -4.78 -8.63
C ASP A 96 8.84 -5.24 -7.17
N GLY A 97 7.66 -5.55 -6.59
CA GLY A 97 7.54 -6.06 -5.23
C GLY A 97 6.27 -5.62 -4.51
N LEU A 98 6.26 -5.93 -3.22
CA LEU A 98 5.27 -5.50 -2.25
C LEU A 98 5.87 -4.37 -1.40
N PHE A 99 5.07 -3.35 -1.13
CA PHE A 99 5.48 -2.17 -0.36
C PHE A 99 4.37 -1.77 0.59
N GLU A 100 4.71 -1.30 1.77
CA GLU A 100 3.81 -0.56 2.65
C GLU A 100 3.95 0.94 2.37
N TRP A 101 2.86 1.67 2.43
CA TRP A 101 2.85 3.10 2.16
C TRP A 101 2.66 3.91 3.42
N ASP A 102 3.67 4.71 3.77
CA ASP A 102 3.54 5.77 4.75
C ASP A 102 2.89 7.01 4.10
N ALA A 103 1.71 7.36 4.61
CA ALA A 103 0.96 8.50 4.09
C ALA A 103 1.44 9.85 4.66
N GLU A 104 2.14 9.88 5.77
CA GLU A 104 2.65 11.08 6.41
C GLU A 104 3.94 11.55 5.74
N ASP A 105 4.89 10.63 5.56
CA ASP A 105 6.17 10.90 4.91
C ASP A 105 6.12 10.74 3.39
N ASN A 106 5.04 10.14 2.87
CA ASN A 106 4.83 9.84 1.44
C ASN A 106 5.95 8.96 0.87
N GLU A 107 6.23 7.88 1.58
CA GLU A 107 7.28 6.91 1.27
C GLU A 107 6.68 5.51 1.10
N LEU A 108 7.40 4.67 0.35
CA LEU A 108 7.11 3.25 0.24
C LEU A 108 8.23 2.47 0.91
N GLU A 109 7.88 1.66 1.88
CA GLU A 109 8.78 0.72 2.54
C GLU A 109 8.65 -0.65 1.87
N ARG A 110 9.77 -1.21 1.44
CA ARG A 110 9.77 -2.52 0.79
C ARG A 110 9.51 -3.63 1.79
N VAL A 111 8.45 -4.39 1.57
CA VAL A 111 8.19 -5.62 2.34
C VAL A 111 9.05 -6.77 1.82
N THR A 112 9.92 -7.29 2.69
CA THR A 112 10.72 -8.47 2.36
C THR A 112 9.90 -9.74 2.57
N THR A 113 9.50 -10.38 1.48
CA THR A 113 8.73 -11.62 1.53
C THR A 113 9.19 -12.62 0.46
N SER A 114 9.09 -13.91 0.78
CA SER A 114 9.30 -15.01 -0.18
C SER A 114 7.98 -15.51 -0.80
N VAL A 115 6.85 -14.90 -0.44
CA VAL A 115 5.53 -15.29 -0.93
C VAL A 115 5.35 -14.79 -2.37
N ASP A 116 5.11 -15.68 -3.31
CA ASP A 116 4.76 -15.29 -4.69
C ASP A 116 3.33 -14.74 -4.74
N LEU A 117 3.20 -13.46 -5.09
CA LEU A 117 1.92 -12.74 -5.20
C LEU A 117 1.50 -12.47 -6.65
N SER A 118 2.13 -13.09 -7.62
CA SER A 118 1.85 -12.87 -9.05
C SER A 118 0.39 -13.14 -9.44
N ASP A 119 -0.25 -14.13 -8.81
CA ASP A 119 -1.67 -14.45 -8.98
C ASP A 119 -2.59 -13.38 -8.38
N GLN A 120 -2.17 -12.72 -7.29
CA GLN A 120 -2.91 -11.62 -6.69
C GLN A 120 -2.82 -10.37 -7.56
N LEU A 121 -1.66 -10.06 -8.12
CA LEU A 121 -1.50 -8.98 -9.09
C LEU A 121 -2.24 -9.29 -10.41
N ASN A 122 -2.17 -10.54 -10.87
CA ASN A 122 -2.86 -11.04 -12.08
C ASN A 122 -2.62 -10.16 -13.32
N GLY A 123 -1.39 -9.71 -13.52
CA GLY A 123 -0.98 -8.87 -14.64
C GLY A 123 -1.46 -7.42 -14.57
N ALA A 124 -2.07 -6.99 -13.48
CA ALA A 124 -2.42 -5.59 -13.26
C ALA A 124 -1.16 -4.71 -13.21
N SER A 125 -1.33 -3.42 -13.47
CA SER A 125 -0.25 -2.45 -13.32
C SER A 125 0.17 -2.33 -11.86
N MET A 126 -0.82 -2.31 -10.95
CA MET A 126 -0.64 -2.32 -9.51
C MET A 126 -1.90 -2.89 -8.83
N MET A 127 -1.74 -3.32 -7.59
CA MET A 127 -2.85 -3.66 -6.69
C MET A 127 -2.64 -2.94 -5.35
N LEU A 128 -3.63 -2.20 -4.93
CA LEU A 128 -3.71 -1.68 -3.56
C LEU A 128 -4.36 -2.75 -2.68
N ILE A 129 -3.74 -3.05 -1.55
CA ILE A 129 -4.23 -3.98 -0.55
C ILE A 129 -4.57 -3.14 0.67
N PHE A 130 -5.80 -3.25 1.14
CA PHE A 130 -6.30 -2.50 2.29
C PHE A 130 -6.27 -3.39 3.52
N THR A 131 -5.56 -2.93 4.53
CA THR A 131 -5.44 -3.58 5.84
C THR A 131 -5.89 -2.64 6.95
N TYR A 132 -6.04 -3.14 8.16
CA TYR A 132 -6.28 -2.35 9.36
C TYR A 132 -5.68 -3.08 10.56
N ASP A 133 -5.35 -2.34 11.61
CA ASP A 133 -4.90 -2.92 12.87
C ASP A 133 -6.11 -3.40 13.69
N ASP A 134 -6.16 -4.74 13.95
CA ASP A 134 -7.25 -5.42 14.66
C ASP A 134 -7.28 -5.12 16.18
N ASP A 135 -6.23 -4.55 16.72
CA ASP A 135 -6.16 -4.19 18.16
C ASP A 135 -7.10 -3.03 18.51
N GLU A 136 -7.62 -2.30 17.53
CA GLU A 136 -8.55 -1.19 17.66
C GLU A 136 -10.03 -1.55 17.41
N GLN A 137 -10.49 -2.63 17.94
CA GLN A 137 -11.87 -3.00 18.33
C GLN A 137 -13.08 -2.80 17.39
N VAL A 138 -13.03 -2.29 16.16
CA VAL A 138 -14.27 -2.21 15.37
C VAL A 138 -14.10 -2.58 13.90
N PRO A 139 -14.04 -3.89 13.57
CA PRO A 139 -13.97 -4.36 12.17
C PRO A 139 -15.04 -3.79 11.24
N ALA A 140 -16.23 -3.45 11.80
CA ALA A 140 -17.33 -2.89 11.02
C ALA A 140 -17.03 -1.48 10.49
N TYR A 141 -16.35 -0.63 11.25
CA TYR A 141 -15.96 0.70 10.78
C TYR A 141 -14.85 0.62 9.74
N ALA A 142 -13.83 -0.21 9.95
CA ALA A 142 -12.77 -0.42 8.99
C ALA A 142 -13.29 -0.86 7.61
N GLN A 143 -14.33 -1.69 7.55
CA GLN A 143 -14.96 -2.09 6.30
C GLN A 143 -15.65 -0.92 5.59
N VAL A 144 -16.34 -0.04 6.34
CA VAL A 144 -16.99 1.17 5.79
C VAL A 144 -15.94 2.16 5.31
N ASP A 145 -14.93 2.43 6.13
CA ASP A 145 -13.86 3.40 5.85
C ASP A 145 -13.01 2.95 4.67
N CYS A 146 -12.73 1.63 4.56
CA CYS A 146 -12.12 1.04 3.37
C CYS A 146 -12.96 1.27 2.10
N GLY A 147 -14.29 1.26 2.20
CA GLY A 147 -15.20 1.62 1.11
C GLY A 147 -15.02 3.07 0.64
N PHE A 148 -14.78 4.02 1.56
CA PHE A 148 -14.48 5.42 1.22
C PHE A 148 -13.14 5.54 0.48
N VAL A 149 -12.10 4.87 0.98
CA VAL A 149 -10.80 4.82 0.33
C VAL A 149 -10.91 4.21 -1.07
N GLY A 150 -11.59 3.07 -1.21
CA GLY A 150 -11.81 2.41 -2.49
C GLY A 150 -12.59 3.27 -3.49
N GLN A 151 -13.60 4.04 -3.04
CA GLN A 151 -14.33 4.97 -3.91
C GLN A 151 -13.46 6.13 -4.39
N ASN A 152 -12.59 6.67 -3.52
CA ASN A 152 -11.61 7.68 -3.93
C ASN A 152 -10.73 7.17 -5.08
N VAL A 153 -10.21 5.94 -4.96
CA VAL A 153 -9.41 5.30 -6.03
C VAL A 153 -10.23 5.13 -7.30
N TYR A 154 -11.48 4.70 -7.22
CA TYR A 154 -12.34 4.57 -8.40
C TYR A 154 -12.57 5.90 -9.14
N LEU A 155 -12.82 6.98 -8.40
CA LEU A 155 -13.00 8.31 -8.99
C LEU A 155 -11.71 8.83 -9.60
N PHE A 156 -10.58 8.59 -8.93
CA PHE A 156 -9.27 8.92 -9.47
C PHE A 156 -8.99 8.15 -10.77
N CYS A 157 -9.22 6.83 -10.80
CA CYS A 157 -9.09 6.02 -12.00
C CYS A 157 -9.97 6.54 -13.14
N ALA A 158 -11.23 6.89 -12.86
CA ALA A 158 -12.13 7.47 -13.84
C ALA A 158 -11.56 8.78 -14.41
N SER A 159 -11.06 9.66 -13.53
CA SER A 159 -10.45 10.94 -13.91
C SER A 159 -9.20 10.80 -14.80
N LYS A 160 -8.39 9.77 -14.55
CA LYS A 160 -7.17 9.49 -15.35
C LYS A 160 -7.44 8.57 -16.56
N GLY A 161 -8.66 8.07 -16.72
CA GLY A 161 -9.01 7.08 -17.76
C GLY A 161 -8.42 5.69 -17.48
N TRP A 162 -8.02 5.40 -16.25
CA TRP A 162 -7.51 4.10 -15.82
C TRP A 162 -8.64 3.10 -15.57
N ASN A 163 -8.30 1.83 -15.56
CA ASN A 163 -9.21 0.76 -15.19
C ASN A 163 -9.02 0.40 -13.72
N GLY A 164 -10.12 0.12 -13.01
CA GLY A 164 -10.05 -0.30 -11.61
C GLY A 164 -11.09 -1.35 -11.28
N VAL A 165 -10.75 -2.29 -10.39
CA VAL A 165 -11.67 -3.27 -9.83
C VAL A 165 -11.40 -3.48 -8.35
N PHE A 166 -12.39 -3.17 -7.51
CA PHE A 166 -12.38 -3.45 -6.08
C PHE A 166 -12.77 -4.92 -5.85
N LEU A 167 -11.99 -5.66 -5.06
CA LEU A 167 -12.07 -7.10 -4.93
C LEU A 167 -12.25 -7.52 -3.47
N GLY A 168 -13.31 -8.26 -3.20
CA GLY A 168 -13.47 -9.05 -1.97
C GLY A 168 -12.91 -10.47 -2.10
N SER A 169 -12.78 -10.98 -3.36
CA SER A 169 -12.24 -12.30 -3.66
C SER A 169 -10.71 -12.24 -3.84
N ILE A 170 -10.00 -12.05 -2.75
CA ILE A 170 -8.54 -12.07 -2.65
C ILE A 170 -8.12 -13.22 -1.74
N ASP A 171 -6.91 -13.72 -1.88
CA ASP A 171 -6.34 -14.70 -0.96
C ASP A 171 -5.78 -13.98 0.28
N ARG A 172 -6.66 -13.75 1.28
CA ARG A 172 -6.30 -13.05 2.52
C ARG A 172 -5.19 -13.75 3.26
N ALA A 173 -5.23 -15.07 3.37
CA ALA A 173 -4.22 -15.85 4.09
C ALA A 173 -2.84 -15.71 3.44
N LYS A 174 -2.79 -15.63 2.10
CA LYS A 174 -1.56 -15.45 1.36
C LYS A 174 -1.00 -14.03 1.51
N LEU A 175 -1.88 -13.02 1.45
CA LEU A 175 -1.51 -11.62 1.63
C LEU A 175 -1.06 -11.34 3.07
N ALA A 176 -1.77 -11.88 4.06
CA ALA A 176 -1.40 -11.77 5.48
C ALA A 176 0.00 -12.34 5.76
N ARG A 177 0.31 -13.53 5.19
CA ARG A 177 1.67 -14.09 5.31
C ARG A 177 2.74 -13.22 4.65
N ALA A 178 2.41 -12.52 3.57
CA ALA A 178 3.36 -11.66 2.89
C ALA A 178 3.60 -10.35 3.64
N LEU A 179 2.57 -9.83 4.32
CA LEU A 179 2.59 -8.59 5.10
C LEU A 179 2.92 -8.80 6.58
N ASP A 180 3.13 -10.06 7.01
CA ASP A 180 3.37 -10.43 8.42
C ASP A 180 2.28 -9.93 9.38
N CYS A 181 1.00 -10.03 8.96
CA CYS A 181 -0.17 -9.62 9.73
C CYS A 181 -1.19 -10.75 9.87
N LYS A 182 -2.29 -10.51 10.60
CA LYS A 182 -3.38 -11.48 10.74
C LYS A 182 -4.26 -11.51 9.48
N GLU A 183 -4.81 -12.67 9.14
CA GLU A 183 -5.74 -12.79 8.00
C GLU A 183 -7.00 -11.91 8.18
N SER A 184 -7.45 -11.70 9.43
CA SER A 184 -8.56 -10.82 9.76
C SER A 184 -8.30 -9.35 9.46
N GLU A 185 -7.04 -8.93 9.46
CA GLU A 185 -6.61 -7.55 9.18
C GLU A 185 -6.62 -7.23 7.69
N VAL A 186 -6.59 -8.23 6.79
CA VAL A 186 -6.66 -8.03 5.34
C VAL A 186 -8.12 -7.89 4.91
N LEU A 187 -8.54 -6.70 4.49
CA LEU A 187 -9.92 -6.39 4.14
C LEU A 187 -10.25 -6.68 2.67
N TYR A 188 -9.67 -5.91 1.77
CA TYR A 188 -9.98 -5.91 0.34
C TYR A 188 -8.74 -5.61 -0.49
N GLY A 189 -8.85 -5.82 -1.79
CA GLY A 189 -7.86 -5.38 -2.76
C GLY A 189 -8.49 -4.54 -3.88
N LEU A 190 -7.71 -3.68 -4.50
CA LEU A 190 -8.13 -2.93 -5.68
C LEU A 190 -7.04 -3.01 -6.74
N ARG A 191 -7.30 -3.76 -7.83
CA ARG A 191 -6.40 -3.82 -8.98
C ARG A 191 -6.63 -2.64 -9.90
N ILE A 192 -5.52 -2.07 -10.38
CA ILE A 192 -5.51 -0.91 -11.29
C ILE A 192 -4.72 -1.29 -12.54
N GLY A 193 -5.29 -0.96 -13.70
CA GLY A 193 -4.63 -1.05 -14.99
C GLY A 193 -4.46 0.34 -15.58
N LEU A 194 -3.22 0.70 -15.86
CA LEU A 194 -2.87 1.91 -16.60
C LEU A 194 -3.17 1.71 -18.08
N ARG A 195 -3.51 2.76 -18.77
CA ARG A 195 -3.71 2.76 -20.22
C ARG A 195 -2.46 3.24 -20.92
#